data_6c669a08a8bf1ecaae2fe4ff6c0853d5
#
_entry.id   6c669a08a8bf1ecaae2fe4ff6c0853d5
#
_cell.length_a   1.000
_cell.length_b   1.000
_cell.length_c   1.000
_cell.angle_alpha   90.00
_cell.angle_beta   90.00
_cell.angle_gamma   90.00
#
_symmetry.space_group_name_H-M   'P 1'
#
loop_
_entity.id
_entity.type
_entity.pdbx_description
1 polymer ?
#
loop_
_entity_poly.entity_id
_entity_poly.type
_entity_poly.pdbx_seq_one_letter_code
_entity_poly.pdbx_strand_id
1 'polypeptide(L)'
;MSGWTNPRSGASLQQNMQLFPTVDKSSMYSMTPLTGSKSLNATANTRKTHVMSIVNTTPDSFSDGGSNALDIESLRATVASHIAAGATMIDVGGQSSRPNAPDITAEEEIQRVLPAIAAIKSLPESAGIVISVDTYRAAVAEAAVKAGAHIVNDISAGMLDPQMLSTVARLGCTYILMHMRGTPATMQDPENCAYPAGVLPTMAKELNERVEAAVEAGIRRWRMILDPGVGFAKTQDQNLEILRSQRLQNVGLSSMPYLVGSSRKGFVGKITGVTEPKARVWGTAATITAAIQGGADIVRVHDVKEMAQVAKMSDAIYRH
;
A
#
# COMPACT_ATOMS: atom_id res chain seq x y z
N MET A 1 -19.94 -14.32 51.35
CA MET A 1 -18.61 -14.13 50.76
C MET A 1 -18.27 -15.37 49.95
N SER A 2 -18.59 -15.38 48.70
CA SER A 2 -18.23 -16.47 47.76
C SER A 2 -17.51 -15.82 46.58
N GLY A 3 -16.21 -16.05 46.58
CA GLY A 3 -15.31 -15.54 45.53
C GLY A 3 -15.58 -16.20 44.19
N TRP A 4 -15.86 -15.40 43.22
CA TRP A 4 -15.83 -15.77 41.80
C TRP A 4 -14.36 -15.76 41.35
N THR A 5 -13.74 -16.92 41.20
CA THR A 5 -12.48 -17.10 40.49
C THR A 5 -12.79 -17.29 39.01
N ASN A 6 -12.35 -16.33 38.21
CA ASN A 6 -12.45 -16.40 36.76
C ASN A 6 -11.43 -17.44 36.23
N PRO A 7 -11.83 -18.57 35.59
CA PRO A 7 -10.90 -19.60 35.16
C PRO A 7 -10.32 -19.38 33.76
N ARG A 8 -10.37 -18.16 33.24
CA ARG A 8 -9.71 -17.79 31.98
C ARG A 8 -8.50 -16.88 32.22
N SER A 9 -7.59 -17.34 33.07
CA SER A 9 -6.28 -16.71 33.24
C SER A 9 -5.38 -17.00 32.02
N GLY A 10 -4.72 -16.02 31.55
CA GLY A 10 -3.69 -15.81 30.53
C GLY A 10 -2.93 -16.95 29.83
N ALA A 11 -2.99 -18.17 30.32
CA ALA A 11 -2.30 -19.31 29.71
C ALA A 11 -2.90 -19.75 28.35
N SER A 12 -4.21 -19.57 28.16
CA SER A 12 -4.86 -19.93 26.89
C SER A 12 -4.55 -18.95 25.75
N LEU A 13 -4.31 -17.69 26.07
CA LEU A 13 -3.92 -16.68 25.08
C LEU A 13 -2.47 -16.86 24.60
N GLN A 14 -1.56 -17.23 25.49
CA GLN A 14 -0.18 -17.55 25.12
C GLN A 14 -0.07 -18.86 24.33
N GLN A 15 -0.85 -19.88 24.67
CA GLN A 15 -0.89 -21.13 23.89
C GLN A 15 -1.54 -20.94 22.52
N ASN A 16 -2.57 -20.11 22.40
CA ASN A 16 -3.14 -19.76 21.09
C ASN A 16 -2.23 -18.86 20.24
N MET A 17 -1.37 -18.04 20.86
CA MET A 17 -0.34 -17.28 20.14
C MET A 17 0.80 -18.17 19.63
N GLN A 18 1.05 -19.35 20.23
CA GLN A 18 2.06 -20.31 19.75
C GLN A 18 1.54 -21.18 18.58
N LEU A 19 0.23 -21.26 18.36
CA LEU A 19 -0.35 -21.94 17.20
C LEU A 19 -0.28 -21.13 15.90
N PHE A 20 0.03 -19.84 16.01
CA PHE A 20 0.37 -19.01 14.86
C PHE A 20 1.86 -18.67 14.99
N PRO A 21 2.73 -19.25 14.15
CA PRO A 21 4.12 -18.81 14.14
C PRO A 21 4.11 -17.30 14.00
N THR A 22 4.87 -16.60 14.85
CA THR A 22 5.16 -15.18 14.66
C THR A 22 5.64 -15.05 13.24
N VAL A 23 4.80 -14.51 12.37
CA VAL A 23 5.14 -14.39 10.96
C VAL A 23 6.27 -13.36 10.91
N ASP A 24 7.49 -13.87 10.76
CA ASP A 24 8.62 -13.02 10.47
C ASP A 24 8.26 -12.22 9.21
N LYS A 25 8.35 -10.89 9.28
CA LYS A 25 8.09 -10.03 8.15
C LYS A 25 8.90 -10.42 6.90
N SER A 26 10.08 -11.02 7.08
CA SER A 26 10.87 -11.58 5.99
C SER A 26 10.21 -12.79 5.34
N SER A 27 9.45 -13.59 6.08
CA SER A 27 8.75 -14.76 5.55
C SER A 27 7.47 -14.41 4.79
N MET A 28 6.85 -13.25 5.06
CA MET A 28 5.66 -12.81 4.32
C MET A 28 5.95 -12.51 2.86
N TYR A 29 7.15 -12.03 2.56
CA TYR A 29 7.59 -11.76 1.18
C TYR A 29 8.10 -13.01 0.47
N SER A 30 8.51 -14.05 1.20
CA SER A 30 8.85 -15.35 0.65
C SER A 30 7.63 -16.23 0.38
N MET A 31 6.48 -15.88 0.93
CA MET A 31 5.22 -16.61 0.74
C MET A 31 4.40 -16.18 -0.48
N THR A 32 4.85 -15.25 -1.29
CA THR A 32 4.39 -15.17 -2.65
C THR A 32 4.85 -16.47 -3.32
N PRO A 33 3.95 -17.38 -3.75
CA PRO A 33 4.34 -18.61 -4.44
C PRO A 33 4.72 -18.25 -5.88
N LEU A 34 5.68 -17.41 -6.01
CA LEU A 34 6.17 -16.96 -7.29
C LEU A 34 7.39 -17.79 -7.58
N THR A 35 7.07 -18.92 -8.22
CA THR A 35 7.98 -19.67 -9.08
C THR A 35 9.35 -19.98 -8.48
N GLY A 36 9.47 -21.18 -8.07
CA GLY A 36 10.70 -21.99 -8.01
C GLY A 36 11.97 -21.20 -7.97
N SER A 37 12.44 -20.82 -6.80
CA SER A 37 13.86 -20.80 -6.58
C SER A 37 14.26 -20.16 -5.25
N LYS A 38 15.22 -20.83 -4.66
CA LYS A 38 16.16 -20.40 -3.63
C LYS A 38 15.49 -19.78 -2.39
N SER A 39 15.34 -20.63 -1.37
CA SER A 39 15.19 -20.19 0.00
C SER A 39 16.16 -19.04 0.23
N LEU A 40 15.64 -17.84 0.42
CA LEU A 40 16.39 -16.77 1.03
C LEU A 40 16.61 -17.21 2.47
N ASN A 41 17.73 -17.90 2.73
CA ASN A 41 18.31 -18.00 4.05
C ASN A 41 18.76 -16.60 4.44
N ALA A 42 17.80 -15.74 4.75
CA ALA A 42 18.05 -14.46 5.34
C ALA A 42 18.41 -14.71 6.81
N THR A 43 19.70 -14.78 7.08
CA THR A 43 20.20 -14.47 8.42
C THR A 43 19.59 -13.12 8.82
N ALA A 44 19.17 -13.00 10.06
CA ALA A 44 18.25 -12.03 10.65
C ALA A 44 18.49 -10.51 10.40
N ASN A 45 19.32 -10.09 9.48
CA ASN A 45 19.78 -8.71 9.33
C ASN A 45 19.66 -8.11 7.91
N THR A 46 18.79 -8.63 7.05
CA THR A 46 18.67 -8.10 5.67
C THR A 46 17.25 -7.68 5.29
N ARG A 47 16.46 -7.14 6.23
CA ARG A 47 15.18 -6.54 5.91
C ARG A 47 15.39 -5.35 4.98
N LYS A 48 14.88 -5.45 3.75
CA LYS A 48 14.98 -4.37 2.75
C LYS A 48 13.63 -3.72 2.54
N THR A 49 13.64 -2.42 2.31
CA THR A 49 12.43 -1.69 1.90
C THR A 49 12.08 -2.02 0.46
N HIS A 50 10.85 -2.41 0.23
CA HIS A 50 10.31 -2.58 -1.11
C HIS A 50 9.94 -1.23 -1.72
N VAL A 51 10.33 -1.00 -2.95
CA VAL A 51 9.97 0.18 -3.73
C VAL A 51 8.83 -0.20 -4.66
N MET A 52 7.64 0.34 -4.39
CA MET A 52 6.44 0.17 -5.19
C MET A 52 6.28 1.36 -6.13
N SER A 53 6.44 1.09 -7.42
CA SER A 53 6.28 2.09 -8.48
C SER A 53 4.81 2.33 -8.78
N ILE A 54 4.40 3.59 -8.86
CA ILE A 54 3.05 4.01 -9.29
C ILE A 54 3.02 4.06 -10.82
N VAL A 55 2.09 3.31 -11.40
CA VAL A 55 1.81 3.30 -12.83
C VAL A 55 0.34 3.60 -13.06
N ASN A 56 0.02 4.87 -13.34
CA ASN A 56 -1.35 5.28 -13.66
C ASN A 56 -1.63 5.02 -15.14
N THR A 57 -2.70 4.29 -15.43
CA THR A 57 -3.16 3.98 -16.79
C THR A 57 -4.30 4.91 -17.23
N THR A 58 -4.29 6.15 -16.71
CA THR A 58 -5.24 7.19 -17.12
C THR A 58 -4.86 7.74 -18.50
N PRO A 59 -5.82 8.25 -19.29
CA PRO A 59 -5.56 8.79 -20.63
C PRO A 59 -4.42 9.82 -20.69
N ASP A 60 -4.26 10.62 -19.63
CA ASP A 60 -3.22 11.66 -19.54
C ASP A 60 -1.81 11.10 -19.28
N SER A 61 -1.70 9.83 -18.90
CA SER A 61 -0.43 9.23 -18.47
C SER A 61 0.33 8.52 -19.59
N PHE A 62 -0.40 7.88 -20.52
CA PHE A 62 0.17 7.06 -21.62
C PHE A 62 -0.70 7.21 -22.87
N SER A 63 -1.03 8.43 -23.29
CA SER A 63 -1.72 8.70 -24.56
C SER A 63 -0.73 9.12 -25.63
N ASP A 64 -0.87 8.58 -26.82
CA ASP A 64 -0.09 8.94 -28.02
C ASP A 64 -0.61 10.20 -28.74
N GLY A 65 -0.95 11.23 -27.94
CA GLY A 65 -1.25 12.58 -28.48
C GLY A 65 -2.59 12.73 -29.18
N GLY A 66 -3.57 11.83 -29.00
CA GLY A 66 -4.89 12.03 -29.61
C GLY A 66 -5.87 10.86 -29.54
N SER A 67 -5.43 9.67 -29.23
CA SER A 67 -6.31 8.53 -28.94
C SER A 67 -6.44 8.32 -27.43
N ASN A 68 -7.64 8.01 -26.94
CA ASN A 68 -7.85 7.59 -25.53
C ASN A 68 -7.31 6.18 -25.26
N ALA A 69 -6.51 5.61 -26.17
CA ALA A 69 -5.94 4.29 -26.03
C ALA A 69 -4.62 4.33 -25.25
N LEU A 70 -4.41 3.33 -24.39
CA LEU A 70 -3.19 3.13 -23.63
C LEU A 70 -2.04 2.82 -24.61
N ASP A 71 -0.99 3.64 -24.61
CA ASP A 71 0.26 3.34 -25.33
C ASP A 71 1.02 2.24 -24.58
N ILE A 72 0.87 1.03 -25.06
CA ILE A 72 1.45 -0.18 -24.48
C ILE A 72 2.98 -0.16 -24.53
N GLU A 73 3.58 0.35 -25.64
CA GLU A 73 5.04 0.38 -25.76
C GLU A 73 5.67 1.40 -24.81
N SER A 74 5.07 2.59 -24.69
CA SER A 74 5.47 3.59 -23.69
C SER A 74 5.33 3.07 -22.25
N LEU A 75 4.25 2.34 -21.96
CA LEU A 75 4.04 1.68 -20.68
C LEU A 75 5.14 0.66 -20.40
N ARG A 76 5.45 -0.23 -21.37
CA ARG A 76 6.49 -1.25 -21.25
C ARG A 76 7.86 -0.64 -21.00
N ALA A 77 8.23 0.38 -21.75
CA ALA A 77 9.48 1.11 -21.58
C ALA A 77 9.58 1.76 -20.20
N THR A 78 8.49 2.38 -19.73
CA THR A 78 8.42 2.99 -18.39
C THR A 78 8.60 1.93 -17.30
N VAL A 79 7.88 0.82 -17.37
CA VAL A 79 7.97 -0.26 -16.38
C VAL A 79 9.36 -0.89 -16.38
N ALA A 80 9.93 -1.18 -17.54
CA ALA A 80 11.30 -1.71 -17.66
C ALA A 80 12.31 -0.76 -17.00
N SER A 81 12.18 0.55 -17.25
CA SER A 81 13.03 1.56 -16.63
C SER A 81 12.87 1.61 -15.09
N HIS A 82 11.65 1.47 -14.58
CA HIS A 82 11.39 1.44 -13.14
C HIS A 82 11.98 0.17 -12.49
N ILE A 83 11.87 -0.98 -13.15
CA ILE A 83 12.49 -2.23 -12.66
C ILE A 83 14.01 -2.09 -12.63
N ALA A 84 14.63 -1.59 -13.72
CA ALA A 84 16.07 -1.33 -13.79
C ALA A 84 16.53 -0.32 -12.72
N ALA A 85 15.69 0.65 -12.37
CA ALA A 85 15.97 1.61 -11.30
C ALA A 85 15.82 1.03 -9.88
N GLY A 86 15.23 -0.16 -9.72
CA GLY A 86 15.12 -0.86 -8.44
C GLY A 86 13.72 -0.98 -7.89
N ALA A 87 12.67 -0.77 -8.69
CA ALA A 87 11.32 -1.16 -8.30
C ALA A 87 11.23 -2.67 -8.09
N THR A 88 10.61 -3.08 -7.00
CA THR A 88 10.31 -4.48 -6.69
C THR A 88 8.82 -4.80 -6.81
N MET A 89 8.01 -3.77 -6.89
CA MET A 89 6.56 -3.83 -7.05
C MET A 89 6.10 -2.78 -8.06
N ILE A 90 5.08 -3.11 -8.84
CA ILE A 90 4.40 -2.19 -9.76
C ILE A 90 2.94 -2.11 -9.35
N ASP A 91 2.46 -0.91 -9.06
CA ASP A 91 1.07 -0.64 -8.66
C ASP A 91 0.32 0.04 -9.80
N VAL A 92 -0.61 -0.70 -10.40
CA VAL A 92 -1.36 -0.29 -11.59
C VAL A 92 -2.69 0.31 -11.18
N GLY A 93 -2.93 1.59 -11.51
CA GLY A 93 -4.19 2.28 -11.22
C GLY A 93 -4.90 2.76 -12.48
N GLY A 94 -6.15 2.35 -12.67
CA GLY A 94 -7.01 2.77 -13.79
C GLY A 94 -7.77 4.07 -13.53
N GLN A 95 -7.93 4.44 -12.27
CA GLN A 95 -8.61 5.65 -11.81
C GLN A 95 -7.69 6.50 -10.94
N SER A 96 -7.83 7.82 -11.05
CA SER A 96 -7.15 8.74 -10.15
C SER A 96 -7.88 8.86 -8.82
N SER A 97 -7.18 8.63 -7.72
CA SER A 97 -7.69 8.88 -6.35
C SER A 97 -7.46 10.32 -5.85
N ARG A 98 -7.07 11.25 -6.74
CA ARG A 98 -6.93 12.67 -6.40
C ARG A 98 -8.29 13.28 -6.10
N PRO A 99 -8.36 14.29 -5.19
CA PRO A 99 -9.59 15.06 -5.01
C PRO A 99 -10.12 15.60 -6.35
N ASN A 100 -11.44 15.50 -6.56
CA ASN A 100 -12.13 15.98 -7.76
C ASN A 100 -11.72 15.29 -9.08
N ALA A 101 -11.05 14.13 -9.05
CA ALA A 101 -10.87 13.33 -10.24
C ALA A 101 -12.23 12.81 -10.75
N PRO A 102 -12.46 12.78 -12.07
CA PRO A 102 -13.68 12.20 -12.62
C PRO A 102 -13.83 10.74 -12.17
N ASP A 103 -15.03 10.36 -11.73
CA ASP A 103 -15.35 8.97 -11.46
C ASP A 103 -15.62 8.23 -12.78
N ILE A 104 -15.14 7.00 -12.88
CA ILE A 104 -15.32 6.15 -14.07
C ILE A 104 -16.05 4.87 -13.67
N THR A 105 -16.60 4.15 -14.64
CA THR A 105 -17.24 2.86 -14.36
C THR A 105 -16.21 1.77 -14.08
N ALA A 106 -16.64 0.67 -13.45
CA ALA A 106 -15.79 -0.49 -13.22
C ALA A 106 -15.29 -1.09 -14.56
N GLU A 107 -16.15 -1.12 -15.57
CA GLU A 107 -15.84 -1.62 -16.90
C GLU A 107 -14.74 -0.78 -17.56
N GLU A 108 -14.84 0.54 -17.47
CA GLU A 108 -13.82 1.44 -18.00
C GLU A 108 -12.47 1.27 -17.26
N GLU A 109 -12.51 1.12 -15.93
CA GLU A 109 -11.31 0.86 -15.14
C GLU A 109 -10.67 -0.48 -15.52
N ILE A 110 -11.46 -1.55 -15.69
CA ILE A 110 -11.01 -2.85 -16.17
C ILE A 110 -10.33 -2.73 -17.54
N GLN A 111 -10.93 -2.01 -18.48
CA GLN A 111 -10.36 -1.79 -19.82
C GLN A 111 -9.00 -1.09 -19.78
N ARG A 112 -8.74 -0.25 -18.79
CA ARG A 112 -7.44 0.41 -18.59
C ARG A 112 -6.41 -0.47 -17.90
N VAL A 113 -6.83 -1.25 -16.90
CA VAL A 113 -5.92 -2.02 -16.03
C VAL A 113 -5.45 -3.32 -16.67
N LEU A 114 -6.35 -4.08 -17.33
CA LEU A 114 -6.01 -5.40 -17.87
C LEU A 114 -4.91 -5.37 -18.94
N PRO A 115 -4.93 -4.47 -19.94
CA PRO A 115 -3.84 -4.37 -20.91
C PRO A 115 -2.51 -4.03 -20.26
N ALA A 116 -2.52 -3.18 -19.22
CA ALA A 116 -1.31 -2.83 -18.50
C ALA A 116 -0.71 -4.03 -17.74
N ILE A 117 -1.53 -4.80 -17.03
CA ILE A 117 -1.08 -6.03 -16.35
C ILE A 117 -0.51 -7.03 -17.35
N ALA A 118 -1.17 -7.24 -18.50
CA ALA A 118 -0.69 -8.13 -19.55
C ALA A 118 0.65 -7.65 -20.12
N ALA A 119 0.79 -6.35 -20.37
CA ALA A 119 2.02 -5.74 -20.87
C ALA A 119 3.19 -5.92 -19.88
N ILE A 120 2.96 -5.67 -18.58
CA ILE A 120 3.96 -5.86 -17.53
C ILE A 120 4.40 -7.33 -17.48
N LYS A 121 3.47 -8.27 -17.47
CA LYS A 121 3.76 -9.72 -17.42
C LYS A 121 4.55 -10.21 -18.63
N SER A 122 4.43 -9.56 -19.78
CA SER A 122 5.16 -9.91 -20.98
C SER A 122 6.62 -9.45 -21.01
N LEU A 123 7.04 -8.61 -20.06
CA LEU A 123 8.42 -8.14 -19.94
C LEU A 123 9.30 -9.23 -19.30
N PRO A 124 10.42 -9.63 -19.90
CA PRO A 124 11.35 -10.58 -19.28
C PRO A 124 11.85 -10.09 -17.91
N GLU A 125 12.07 -8.78 -17.77
CA GLU A 125 12.54 -8.12 -16.56
C GLU A 125 11.51 -8.18 -15.41
N SER A 126 10.24 -8.45 -15.70
CA SER A 126 9.20 -8.56 -14.70
C SER A 126 9.20 -9.87 -13.91
N ALA A 127 10.09 -10.80 -14.26
CA ALA A 127 10.26 -12.05 -13.51
C ALA A 127 10.63 -11.74 -12.05
N GLY A 128 9.72 -12.09 -11.12
CA GLY A 128 9.86 -11.79 -9.68
C GLY A 128 9.35 -10.42 -9.23
N ILE A 129 8.81 -9.61 -10.13
CA ILE A 129 8.13 -8.35 -9.79
C ILE A 129 6.71 -8.63 -9.29
N VAL A 130 6.36 -7.99 -8.19
CA VAL A 130 5.00 -8.09 -7.65
C VAL A 130 4.11 -7.04 -8.32
N ILE A 131 3.00 -7.48 -8.90
CA ILE A 131 1.99 -6.60 -9.52
C ILE A 131 0.88 -6.35 -8.52
N SER A 132 0.60 -5.09 -8.24
CA SER A 132 -0.51 -4.59 -7.42
C SER A 132 -1.53 -3.88 -8.32
N VAL A 133 -2.80 -3.94 -7.96
CA VAL A 133 -3.85 -3.14 -8.57
C VAL A 133 -4.40 -2.13 -7.56
N ASP A 134 -4.33 -0.83 -7.89
CA ASP A 134 -4.88 0.27 -7.09
C ASP A 134 -6.36 0.48 -7.48
N THR A 135 -7.25 -0.09 -6.70
CA THR A 135 -8.69 0.01 -6.91
C THR A 135 -9.47 -0.24 -5.62
N TYR A 136 -10.59 0.45 -5.48
CA TYR A 136 -11.57 0.21 -4.42
C TYR A 136 -12.83 -0.53 -4.94
N ARG A 137 -12.82 -1.02 -6.18
CA ARG A 137 -13.93 -1.76 -6.80
C ARG A 137 -13.66 -3.26 -6.84
N ALA A 138 -14.53 -4.06 -6.26
CA ALA A 138 -14.40 -5.51 -6.20
C ALA A 138 -14.33 -6.18 -7.59
N ALA A 139 -15.12 -5.70 -8.55
CA ALA A 139 -15.11 -6.21 -9.91
C ALA A 139 -13.77 -6.00 -10.62
N VAL A 140 -13.13 -4.84 -10.42
CA VAL A 140 -11.80 -4.53 -10.96
C VAL A 140 -10.74 -5.38 -10.29
N ALA A 141 -10.79 -5.51 -8.95
CA ALA A 141 -9.90 -6.35 -8.18
C ALA A 141 -9.94 -7.81 -8.66
N GLU A 142 -11.14 -8.35 -8.88
CA GLU A 142 -11.33 -9.72 -9.38
C GLU A 142 -10.73 -9.90 -10.78
N ALA A 143 -11.02 -8.98 -11.70
CA ALA A 143 -10.50 -9.03 -13.05
C ALA A 143 -8.96 -8.93 -13.08
N ALA A 144 -8.39 -8.00 -12.31
CA ALA A 144 -6.95 -7.79 -12.23
C ALA A 144 -6.21 -9.00 -11.63
N VAL A 145 -6.72 -9.59 -10.54
CA VAL A 145 -6.10 -10.77 -9.92
C VAL A 145 -6.18 -11.97 -10.85
N LYS A 146 -7.29 -12.19 -11.54
CA LYS A 146 -7.41 -13.23 -12.58
C LYS A 146 -6.44 -13.02 -13.74
N ALA A 147 -6.12 -11.77 -14.09
CA ALA A 147 -5.13 -11.43 -15.09
C ALA A 147 -3.68 -11.59 -14.60
N GLY A 148 -3.47 -11.71 -13.28
CA GLY A 148 -2.17 -12.00 -12.67
C GLY A 148 -1.65 -10.91 -11.74
N ALA A 149 -2.48 -10.00 -11.26
CA ALA A 149 -2.12 -9.16 -10.12
C ALA A 149 -2.02 -10.02 -8.84
N HIS A 150 -1.09 -9.69 -7.97
CA HIS A 150 -0.78 -10.42 -6.74
C HIS A 150 -1.38 -9.73 -5.52
N ILE A 151 -1.57 -8.42 -5.61
CA ILE A 151 -2.01 -7.54 -4.52
C ILE A 151 -3.19 -6.70 -5.00
N VAL A 152 -4.18 -6.54 -4.13
CA VAL A 152 -5.21 -5.50 -4.26
C VAL A 152 -4.87 -4.38 -3.28
N ASN A 153 -4.66 -3.17 -3.80
CA ASN A 153 -4.37 -1.97 -3.02
C ASN A 153 -5.65 -1.11 -2.97
N ASP A 154 -6.34 -1.15 -1.84
CA ASP A 154 -7.63 -0.48 -1.66
C ASP A 154 -7.52 0.70 -0.70
N ILE A 155 -7.70 1.90 -1.23
CA ILE A 155 -7.67 3.16 -0.47
C ILE A 155 -8.75 3.25 0.61
N SER A 156 -9.78 2.43 0.53
CA SER A 156 -10.93 2.45 1.45
C SER A 156 -10.96 1.33 2.47
N ALA A 157 -10.06 0.35 2.36
CA ALA A 157 -10.10 -0.86 3.19
C ALA A 157 -11.48 -1.56 3.19
N GLY A 158 -12.10 -1.64 2.01
CA GLY A 158 -13.40 -2.28 1.80
C GLY A 158 -14.62 -1.43 2.16
N MET A 159 -14.45 -0.13 2.45
CA MET A 159 -15.59 0.71 2.83
C MET A 159 -16.38 1.25 1.63
N LEU A 160 -15.75 1.43 0.47
CA LEU A 160 -16.41 1.98 -0.72
C LEU A 160 -17.12 0.94 -1.58
N ASP A 161 -16.72 -0.32 -1.48
CA ASP A 161 -17.42 -1.43 -2.16
C ASP A 161 -17.70 -2.56 -1.16
N PRO A 162 -18.97 -2.82 -0.82
CA PRO A 162 -19.34 -3.85 0.15
C PRO A 162 -18.94 -5.28 -0.27
N GLN A 163 -18.65 -5.51 -1.55
CA GLN A 163 -18.21 -6.80 -2.06
C GLN A 163 -16.68 -6.99 -1.99
N MET A 164 -15.90 -5.94 -1.71
CA MET A 164 -14.44 -5.98 -1.77
C MET A 164 -13.85 -7.05 -0.85
N LEU A 165 -14.21 -7.04 0.43
CA LEU A 165 -13.62 -7.97 1.40
C LEU A 165 -13.92 -9.42 1.09
N SER A 166 -15.17 -9.76 0.72
CA SER A 166 -15.55 -11.11 0.32
C SER A 166 -14.85 -11.56 -0.97
N THR A 167 -14.67 -10.65 -1.92
CA THR A 167 -13.95 -10.90 -3.17
C THR A 167 -12.47 -11.18 -2.92
N VAL A 168 -11.78 -10.36 -2.13
CA VAL A 168 -10.38 -10.58 -1.76
C VAL A 168 -10.19 -11.89 -1.00
N ALA A 169 -11.10 -12.21 -0.06
CA ALA A 169 -11.07 -13.46 0.68
C ALA A 169 -11.16 -14.68 -0.26
N ARG A 170 -12.09 -14.64 -1.21
CA ARG A 170 -12.28 -15.70 -2.23
C ARG A 170 -11.08 -15.83 -3.16
N LEU A 171 -10.49 -14.74 -3.57
CA LEU A 171 -9.31 -14.70 -4.44
C LEU A 171 -8.05 -15.18 -3.71
N GLY A 172 -7.97 -15.02 -2.39
CA GLY A 172 -6.84 -15.40 -1.59
C GLY A 172 -5.55 -14.63 -1.92
N CYS A 173 -5.66 -13.44 -2.48
CA CYS A 173 -4.53 -12.56 -2.79
C CYS A 173 -4.09 -11.74 -1.56
N THR A 174 -2.98 -11.00 -1.68
CA THR A 174 -2.57 -10.03 -0.67
C THR A 174 -3.44 -8.76 -0.78
N TYR A 175 -3.72 -8.14 0.36
CA TYR A 175 -4.60 -6.98 0.45
C TYR A 175 -3.94 -5.84 1.23
N ILE A 176 -3.86 -4.66 0.62
CA ILE A 176 -3.42 -3.44 1.28
C ILE A 176 -4.67 -2.69 1.74
N LEU A 177 -4.75 -2.46 3.05
CA LEU A 177 -5.82 -1.72 3.69
C LEU A 177 -5.33 -0.33 4.05
N MET A 178 -5.87 0.70 3.38
CA MET A 178 -5.50 2.07 3.69
C MET A 178 -6.52 2.75 4.60
N HIS A 179 -6.03 3.55 5.53
CA HIS A 179 -6.85 4.41 6.37
C HIS A 179 -7.29 5.67 5.61
N MET A 180 -8.58 5.78 5.41
CA MET A 180 -9.23 6.97 4.86
C MET A 180 -10.58 7.19 5.57
N ARG A 181 -11.05 8.44 5.61
CA ARG A 181 -12.41 8.82 5.98
C ARG A 181 -13.09 9.53 4.82
N GLY A 182 -14.39 9.38 4.70
CA GLY A 182 -15.14 9.89 3.56
C GLY A 182 -14.83 9.15 2.25
N THR A 183 -14.87 9.86 1.15
CA THR A 183 -14.59 9.39 -0.21
C THR A 183 -13.45 10.23 -0.81
N PRO A 184 -12.87 9.88 -1.96
CA PRO A 184 -11.90 10.74 -2.63
C PRO A 184 -12.38 12.18 -2.84
N ALA A 185 -13.69 12.40 -3.01
CA ALA A 185 -14.27 13.73 -3.16
C ALA A 185 -14.39 14.49 -1.84
N THR A 186 -14.70 13.80 -0.72
CA THR A 186 -15.01 14.41 0.58
C THR A 186 -13.91 14.26 1.62
N MET A 187 -12.86 13.50 1.34
CA MET A 187 -11.80 13.19 2.32
C MET A 187 -11.09 14.42 2.89
N GLN A 188 -11.16 15.59 2.23
CA GLN A 188 -10.55 16.82 2.71
C GLN A 188 -11.54 17.73 3.45
N ASP A 189 -12.80 17.32 3.60
CA ASP A 189 -13.78 18.06 4.37
C ASP A 189 -13.35 18.12 5.85
N PRO A 190 -13.61 19.24 6.54
CA PRO A 190 -13.15 19.45 7.92
C PRO A 190 -13.55 18.31 8.88
N GLU A 191 -14.74 17.76 8.72
CA GLU A 191 -15.27 16.65 9.53
C GLU A 191 -14.46 15.36 9.37
N ASN A 192 -14.02 15.05 8.14
CA ASN A 192 -13.19 13.89 7.85
C ASN A 192 -11.73 14.05 8.34
N CYS A 193 -11.28 15.29 8.47
CA CYS A 193 -9.97 15.63 9.04
C CYS A 193 -10.01 15.88 10.57
N ALA A 194 -11.17 15.73 11.23
CA ALA A 194 -11.32 15.95 12.67
C ALA A 194 -10.92 14.69 13.48
N TYR A 195 -9.86 14.80 14.27
CA TYR A 195 -9.34 13.73 15.13
C TYR A 195 -9.24 14.23 16.59
N PRO A 196 -10.36 14.37 17.31
CA PRO A 196 -10.36 14.98 18.65
C PRO A 196 -9.54 14.18 19.68
N ALA A 197 -9.38 12.88 19.49
CA ALA A 197 -8.53 12.03 20.34
C ALA A 197 -7.09 11.90 19.82
N GLY A 198 -6.69 12.71 18.82
CA GLY A 198 -5.42 12.60 18.12
C GLY A 198 -5.48 11.68 16.90
N VAL A 199 -4.68 12.01 15.88
CA VAL A 199 -4.69 11.26 14.60
C VAL A 199 -4.17 9.84 14.76
N LEU A 200 -3.10 9.64 15.53
CA LEU A 200 -2.45 8.32 15.67
C LEU A 200 -3.35 7.30 16.37
N PRO A 201 -3.89 7.56 17.58
CA PRO A 201 -4.75 6.58 18.26
C PRO A 201 -6.05 6.31 17.50
N THR A 202 -6.63 7.34 16.86
CA THR A 202 -7.86 7.18 16.10
C THR A 202 -7.63 6.36 14.84
N MET A 203 -6.61 6.68 14.07
CA MET A 203 -6.21 5.94 12.87
C MET A 203 -5.92 4.46 13.20
N ALA A 204 -5.20 4.21 14.29
CA ALA A 204 -4.88 2.85 14.70
C ALA A 204 -6.14 2.04 15.06
N LYS A 205 -7.07 2.66 15.78
CA LYS A 205 -8.37 2.06 16.12
C LYS A 205 -9.16 1.73 14.85
N GLU A 206 -9.30 2.70 13.95
CA GLU A 206 -10.06 2.53 12.71
C GLU A 206 -9.43 1.50 11.76
N LEU A 207 -8.09 1.47 11.65
CA LEU A 207 -7.39 0.41 10.89
C LEU A 207 -7.60 -0.97 11.52
N ASN A 208 -7.57 -1.07 12.86
CA ASN A 208 -7.81 -2.36 13.51
C ASN A 208 -9.24 -2.86 13.26
N GLU A 209 -10.23 -1.99 13.29
CA GLU A 209 -11.62 -2.33 12.93
C GLU A 209 -11.71 -2.85 11.49
N ARG A 210 -10.93 -2.28 10.55
CA ARG A 210 -10.86 -2.77 9.16
C ARG A 210 -10.17 -4.12 9.06
N VAL A 211 -9.09 -4.33 9.82
CA VAL A 211 -8.41 -5.63 9.90
C VAL A 211 -9.36 -6.71 10.44
N GLU A 212 -10.13 -6.39 11.48
CA GLU A 212 -11.11 -7.33 12.05
C GLU A 212 -12.20 -7.67 11.03
N ALA A 213 -12.78 -6.68 10.37
CA ALA A 213 -13.76 -6.89 9.30
C ALA A 213 -13.20 -7.75 8.15
N ALA A 214 -11.94 -7.53 7.77
CA ALA A 214 -11.27 -8.33 6.74
C ALA A 214 -11.06 -9.79 7.20
N VAL A 215 -10.70 -10.00 8.46
CA VAL A 215 -10.57 -11.35 9.05
C VAL A 215 -11.92 -12.06 9.10
N GLU A 216 -12.98 -11.38 9.51
CA GLU A 216 -14.35 -11.90 9.53
C GLU A 216 -14.83 -12.29 8.12
N ALA A 217 -14.44 -11.53 7.09
CA ALA A 217 -14.70 -11.86 5.70
C ALA A 217 -13.88 -13.06 5.18
N GLY A 218 -12.88 -13.54 5.95
CA GLY A 218 -12.04 -14.70 5.62
C GLY A 218 -10.66 -14.36 5.07
N ILE A 219 -10.25 -13.08 5.06
CA ILE A 219 -8.91 -12.69 4.67
C ILE A 219 -7.94 -13.01 5.81
N ARG A 220 -6.87 -13.74 5.50
CA ARG A 220 -5.89 -14.16 6.49
C ARG A 220 -4.97 -13.01 6.87
N ARG A 221 -4.70 -12.80 8.18
CA ARG A 221 -3.87 -11.68 8.68
C ARG A 221 -2.52 -11.54 7.99
N TRP A 222 -1.86 -12.65 7.68
CA TRP A 222 -0.56 -12.62 6.99
C TRP A 222 -0.61 -12.20 5.51
N ARG A 223 -1.82 -12.00 4.95
CA ARG A 223 -2.04 -11.46 3.62
C ARG A 223 -2.42 -9.98 3.63
N MET A 224 -2.37 -9.34 4.78
CA MET A 224 -2.74 -7.94 4.93
C MET A 224 -1.50 -7.06 5.09
N ILE A 225 -1.51 -5.92 4.42
CA ILE A 225 -0.54 -4.85 4.54
C ILE A 225 -1.32 -3.59 4.92
N LEU A 226 -0.82 -2.81 5.86
CA LEU A 226 -1.49 -1.60 6.32
C LEU A 226 -0.91 -0.37 5.61
N ASP A 227 -1.76 0.62 5.33
CA ASP A 227 -1.32 1.95 4.90
C ASP A 227 -1.97 3.02 5.81
N PRO A 228 -1.19 3.87 6.48
CA PRO A 228 -1.72 4.94 7.33
C PRO A 228 -2.47 6.02 6.55
N GLY A 229 -2.46 5.99 5.22
CA GLY A 229 -3.17 6.94 4.37
C GLY A 229 -2.61 8.36 4.49
N VAL A 230 -1.28 8.52 4.44
CA VAL A 230 -0.64 9.85 4.41
C VAL A 230 -1.21 10.68 3.25
N GLY A 231 -1.75 11.86 3.55
CA GLY A 231 -2.39 12.75 2.56
C GLY A 231 -3.86 12.47 2.25
N PHE A 232 -4.47 11.48 2.92
CA PHE A 232 -5.90 11.17 2.81
C PHE A 232 -6.61 11.48 4.13
N ALA A 233 -7.68 12.28 4.07
CA ALA A 233 -8.47 12.69 5.26
C ALA A 233 -7.59 13.21 6.42
N LYS A 234 -6.57 13.98 6.13
CA LYS A 234 -5.60 14.47 7.11
C LYS A 234 -5.09 15.85 6.76
N THR A 235 -4.96 16.70 7.78
CA THR A 235 -4.30 17.99 7.66
C THR A 235 -2.79 17.84 7.46
N GLN A 236 -2.12 18.94 7.15
CA GLN A 236 -0.65 18.96 7.01
C GLN A 236 0.05 18.46 8.30
N ASP A 237 -0.37 18.99 9.46
CA ASP A 237 0.26 18.65 10.74
C ASP A 237 0.04 17.19 11.14
N GLN A 238 -1.15 16.66 10.87
CA GLN A 238 -1.47 15.24 11.07
C GLN A 238 -0.62 14.31 10.18
N ASN A 239 -0.37 14.70 8.93
CA ASN A 239 0.55 13.95 8.06
C ASN A 239 1.99 13.95 8.61
N LEU A 240 2.45 15.09 9.13
CA LEU A 240 3.75 15.18 9.77
C LEU A 240 3.82 14.38 11.07
N GLU A 241 2.74 14.36 11.86
CA GLU A 241 2.64 13.56 13.08
C GLU A 241 2.77 12.07 12.77
N ILE A 242 2.08 11.57 11.72
CA ILE A 242 2.20 10.19 11.26
C ILE A 242 3.65 9.85 10.83
N LEU A 243 4.30 10.73 10.07
CA LEU A 243 5.67 10.52 9.61
C LEU A 243 6.71 10.61 10.75
N ARG A 244 6.45 11.41 11.79
CA ARG A 244 7.30 11.50 13.00
C ARG A 244 7.13 10.32 13.93
N SER A 245 5.97 9.68 13.90
CA SER A 245 5.69 8.54 14.77
C SER A 245 6.58 7.37 14.34
N GLN A 246 7.72 7.24 15.00
CA GLN A 246 8.72 6.20 14.73
C GLN A 246 8.22 4.77 14.98
N ARG A 247 6.92 4.60 15.26
CA ARG A 247 6.32 3.29 15.52
C ARG A 247 4.81 3.36 15.33
N LEU A 248 4.32 3.27 14.10
CA LEU A 248 2.97 2.72 13.91
C LEU A 248 2.84 1.33 14.58
N GLN A 249 3.96 0.68 14.81
CA GLN A 249 4.10 -0.53 15.62
C GLN A 249 3.61 -0.38 17.07
N ASN A 250 3.67 0.82 17.68
CA ASN A 250 3.25 1.02 19.07
C ASN A 250 1.72 1.20 19.24
N VAL A 251 0.97 1.27 18.16
CA VAL A 251 -0.50 1.43 18.19
C VAL A 251 -1.26 0.11 18.04
N GLY A 252 -0.66 -1.02 18.44
CA GLY A 252 -1.36 -2.30 18.51
C GLY A 252 -1.37 -3.13 17.22
N LEU A 253 -0.79 -2.62 16.12
CA LEU A 253 -0.71 -3.29 14.82
C LEU A 253 0.73 -3.73 14.48
N SER A 254 1.54 -3.96 15.48
CA SER A 254 3.01 -4.06 15.44
C SER A 254 3.58 -5.24 14.64
N SER A 255 2.78 -6.23 14.31
CA SER A 255 3.23 -7.43 13.59
C SER A 255 2.89 -7.43 12.10
N MET A 256 2.18 -6.41 11.61
CA MET A 256 1.77 -6.34 10.22
C MET A 256 2.72 -5.46 9.42
N PRO A 257 3.06 -5.84 8.17
CA PRO A 257 3.81 -4.95 7.29
C PRO A 257 2.98 -3.73 6.95
N TYR A 258 3.67 -2.60 6.69
CA TYR A 258 2.95 -1.44 6.23
C TYR A 258 3.65 -0.68 5.11
N LEU A 259 2.79 -0.03 4.32
CA LEU A 259 3.13 0.79 3.18
C LEU A 259 2.97 2.26 3.52
N VAL A 260 3.85 3.10 3.00
CA VAL A 260 3.71 4.56 3.06
C VAL A 260 3.80 5.16 1.65
N GLY A 261 2.76 5.90 1.26
CA GLY A 261 2.67 6.64 0.00
C GLY A 261 2.64 8.15 0.22
N SER A 262 3.77 8.82 0.30
CA SER A 262 3.89 10.28 0.47
C SER A 262 4.31 11.02 -0.80
N SER A 263 4.62 10.30 -1.87
CA SER A 263 5.24 10.82 -3.09
C SER A 263 4.42 11.90 -3.79
N ARG A 264 5.04 13.06 -4.00
CA ARG A 264 4.50 14.24 -4.69
C ARG A 264 3.24 14.87 -4.05
N LYS A 265 2.86 14.46 -2.81
CA LYS A 265 1.62 14.91 -2.17
C LYS A 265 1.62 16.41 -1.83
N GLY A 266 0.42 16.98 -1.75
CA GLY A 266 0.21 18.42 -1.59
C GLY A 266 0.87 19.02 -0.35
N PHE A 267 0.86 18.32 0.79
CA PHE A 267 1.50 18.80 2.01
C PHE A 267 3.02 18.97 1.88
N VAL A 268 3.68 18.12 1.08
CA VAL A 268 5.11 18.27 0.75
C VAL A 268 5.34 19.59 0.02
N GLY A 269 4.50 19.87 -1.00
CA GLY A 269 4.58 21.12 -1.74
C GLY A 269 4.33 22.36 -0.88
N LYS A 270 3.33 22.28 0.04
CA LYS A 270 3.03 23.38 0.96
C LYS A 270 4.19 23.70 1.89
N ILE A 271 4.89 22.68 2.40
CA ILE A 271 6.02 22.87 3.33
C ILE A 271 7.28 23.36 2.60
N THR A 272 7.56 22.84 1.42
CA THR A 272 8.78 23.15 0.67
C THR A 272 8.65 24.37 -0.24
N GLY A 273 7.44 24.91 -0.41
CA GLY A 273 7.15 25.97 -1.38
C GLY A 273 7.14 25.49 -2.84
N VAL A 274 7.24 24.19 -3.10
CA VAL A 274 7.29 23.60 -4.45
C VAL A 274 5.88 23.29 -4.95
N THR A 275 5.38 24.08 -5.89
CA THR A 275 4.03 23.95 -6.43
C THR A 275 3.90 22.78 -7.41
N GLU A 276 4.89 22.61 -8.31
CA GLU A 276 4.90 21.54 -9.31
C GLU A 276 5.11 20.16 -8.65
N PRO A 277 4.15 19.21 -8.79
CA PRO A 277 4.27 17.89 -8.15
C PRO A 277 5.52 17.11 -8.54
N LYS A 278 5.94 17.17 -9.81
CA LYS A 278 7.15 16.47 -10.29
C LYS A 278 8.44 17.03 -9.70
N ALA A 279 8.45 18.30 -9.28
CA ALA A 279 9.62 18.92 -8.66
C ALA A 279 9.75 18.64 -7.15
N ARG A 280 8.77 17.96 -6.51
CA ARG A 280 8.76 17.64 -5.07
C ARG A 280 9.64 16.46 -4.67
N VAL A 281 10.58 16.04 -5.51
CA VAL A 281 11.42 14.85 -5.31
C VAL A 281 12.19 14.92 -3.99
N TRP A 282 12.83 16.03 -3.67
CA TRP A 282 13.62 16.18 -2.44
C TRP A 282 12.77 16.14 -1.17
N GLY A 283 11.61 16.77 -1.18
CA GLY A 283 10.67 16.68 -0.08
C GLY A 283 10.10 15.26 0.06
N THR A 284 9.84 14.58 -1.06
CA THR A 284 9.47 13.16 -1.06
C THR A 284 10.58 12.31 -0.44
N ALA A 285 11.84 12.53 -0.81
CA ALA A 285 12.99 11.79 -0.27
C ALA A 285 13.07 11.89 1.27
N ALA A 286 12.87 13.08 1.83
CA ALA A 286 12.83 13.28 3.27
C ALA A 286 11.69 12.51 3.94
N THR A 287 10.49 12.51 3.34
CA THR A 287 9.35 11.75 3.88
C THR A 287 9.54 10.24 3.79
N ILE A 288 10.15 9.73 2.72
CA ILE A 288 10.48 8.32 2.54
C ILE A 288 11.52 7.87 3.58
N THR A 289 12.56 8.67 3.82
CA THR A 289 13.56 8.38 4.86
C THR A 289 12.89 8.28 6.23
N ALA A 290 12.01 9.23 6.59
CA ALA A 290 11.26 9.20 7.84
C ALA A 290 10.37 7.96 7.94
N ALA A 291 9.67 7.60 6.86
CA ALA A 291 8.82 6.40 6.82
C ALA A 291 9.64 5.12 7.06
N ILE A 292 10.82 4.98 6.43
CA ILE A 292 11.71 3.83 6.60
C ILE A 292 12.27 3.76 8.02
N GLN A 293 12.68 4.89 8.59
CA GLN A 293 13.08 4.98 10.00
C GLN A 293 11.92 4.55 10.92
N GLY A 294 10.70 4.95 10.61
CA GLY A 294 9.47 4.54 11.29
C GLY A 294 9.09 3.07 11.05
N GLY A 295 9.86 2.33 10.26
CA GLY A 295 9.71 0.88 10.01
C GLY A 295 8.82 0.51 8.81
N ALA A 296 8.53 1.44 7.88
CA ALA A 296 7.76 1.12 6.67
C ALA A 296 8.43 0.00 5.85
N ASP A 297 7.68 -1.01 5.46
CA ASP A 297 8.17 -2.13 4.67
C ASP A 297 8.14 -1.84 3.17
N ILE A 298 7.19 -1.00 2.76
CA ILE A 298 6.96 -0.62 1.37
C ILE A 298 6.84 0.90 1.28
N VAL A 299 7.50 1.48 0.29
CA VAL A 299 7.34 2.89 -0.07
C VAL A 299 6.75 2.98 -1.48
N ARG A 300 5.61 3.67 -1.60
CA ARG A 300 4.88 3.82 -2.87
C ARG A 300 5.21 5.16 -3.50
N VAL A 301 5.85 5.14 -4.68
CA VAL A 301 6.53 6.31 -5.24
C VAL A 301 6.34 6.46 -6.75
N HIS A 302 6.42 7.71 -7.24
CA HIS A 302 6.47 8.01 -8.67
C HIS A 302 7.93 8.06 -9.19
N ASP A 303 8.85 8.62 -8.40
CA ASP A 303 10.24 8.90 -8.78
C ASP A 303 11.12 7.71 -8.35
N VAL A 304 10.97 6.58 -9.06
CA VAL A 304 11.57 5.30 -8.64
C VAL A 304 13.08 5.37 -8.55
N LYS A 305 13.74 5.98 -9.56
CA LYS A 305 15.21 6.06 -9.64
C LYS A 305 15.82 6.72 -8.42
N GLU A 306 15.25 7.84 -7.99
CA GLU A 306 15.70 8.61 -6.84
C GLU A 306 15.31 7.89 -5.53
N MET A 307 14.08 7.43 -5.44
CA MET A 307 13.57 6.83 -4.20
C MET A 307 14.15 5.44 -3.91
N ALA A 308 14.56 4.69 -4.92
CA ALA A 308 15.31 3.45 -4.72
C ALA A 308 16.68 3.68 -4.09
N GLN A 309 17.36 4.78 -4.44
CA GLN A 309 18.63 5.17 -3.81
C GLN A 309 18.38 5.62 -2.36
N VAL A 310 17.33 6.42 -2.13
CA VAL A 310 16.92 6.84 -0.77
C VAL A 310 16.60 5.62 0.09
N ALA A 311 15.83 4.66 -0.43
CA ALA A 311 15.49 3.44 0.29
C ALA A 311 16.74 2.62 0.66
N LYS A 312 17.66 2.40 -0.28
CA LYS A 312 18.92 1.68 -0.03
C LYS A 312 19.76 2.37 1.05
N MET A 313 19.89 3.70 0.99
CA MET A 313 20.67 4.45 1.99
C MET A 313 19.98 4.45 3.35
N SER A 314 18.66 4.62 3.39
CA SER A 314 17.89 4.57 4.63
C SER A 314 17.93 3.18 5.28
N ASP A 315 17.85 2.10 4.49
CA ASP A 315 18.01 0.73 4.98
C ASP A 315 19.40 0.52 5.61
N ALA A 316 20.46 1.01 4.96
CA ALA A 316 21.81 0.92 5.48
C ALA A 316 22.01 1.72 6.79
N ILE A 317 21.25 2.79 7.01
CA ILE A 317 21.33 3.59 8.24
C ILE A 317 20.50 2.96 9.37
N TYR A 318 19.30 2.44 9.08
CA TYR A 318 18.29 2.12 10.10
C TYR A 318 18.00 0.61 10.26
N ARG A 319 18.52 -0.25 9.37
CA ARG A 319 18.18 -1.69 9.30
C ARG A 319 19.43 -2.57 9.25
N HIS A 320 20.24 -2.54 10.29
CA HIS A 320 21.44 -3.38 10.48
C HIS A 320 21.32 -4.27 11.72
#